data_3f3c0cca79e365a000bb67ac740acfb7
#
_entry.id   3f3c0cca79e365a000bb67ac740acfb7
#
_cell.length_a   1.000
_cell.length_b   1.000
_cell.length_c   1.000
_cell.angle_alpha   90.00
_cell.angle_beta   90.00
_cell.angle_gamma   90.00
#
_symmetry.space_group_name_H-M   'P 1'
#
loop_
_entity.id
_entity.type
_entity.pdbx_description
1 polymer ?
#
loop_
_entity_poly.entity_id
_entity_poly.type
_entity_poly.pdbx_seq_one_letter_code
_entity_poly.pdbx_strand_id
1 'polypeptide(L)'
;MNSALVLSPHQVKGPNVGLLGFSKGGDLCLSMAAFLRNITATVLINSCVANTIAPLYYKDLFVPNLRCDLTKQKTMESGLLDLVDIWNNPLEEPNCQSLIPLEKAQGPFLFIVGMDDHNWKSEFYAHIACGRLQAHGKDRPQIIYYPETGHYIDPPYFPPSRASVHAVLGEVIFYGGEPRAHSRAQVDAWQQIQTFFQKYLNGEKPVERSKI
;
A
#
# COMPACT_ATOMS: atom_id res chain seq x y z
N MET A 1 3.89 1.91 -22.72
CA MET A 1 2.78 1.08 -23.25
C MET A 1 2.13 0.37 -22.09
N ASN A 2 0.95 0.81 -21.66
CA ASN A 2 0.21 0.12 -20.60
C ASN A 2 -0.52 -1.06 -21.25
N SER A 3 0.07 -2.24 -21.19
CA SER A 3 -0.65 -3.46 -21.56
C SER A 3 -1.54 -3.87 -20.38
N ALA A 4 -2.77 -3.38 -20.38
CA ALA A 4 -3.80 -3.96 -19.54
C ALA A 4 -4.03 -5.40 -20.02
N LEU A 5 -3.75 -6.38 -19.15
CA LEU A 5 -4.09 -7.77 -19.43
C LEU A 5 -5.63 -7.88 -19.40
N VAL A 6 -6.25 -7.91 -20.56
CA VAL A 6 -7.70 -8.16 -20.68
C VAL A 6 -7.91 -9.67 -20.62
N LEU A 7 -8.35 -10.16 -19.47
CA LEU A 7 -8.76 -11.56 -19.31
C LEU A 7 -10.08 -11.78 -20.06
N SER A 8 -10.22 -12.92 -20.75
CA SER A 8 -11.48 -13.28 -21.35
C SER A 8 -12.52 -13.57 -20.23
N PRO A 9 -13.84 -13.34 -20.48
CA PRO A 9 -14.88 -13.58 -19.49
C PRO A 9 -14.87 -14.99 -18.89
N HIS A 10 -14.39 -15.99 -19.62
CA HIS A 10 -14.28 -17.38 -19.15
C HIS A 10 -13.14 -17.61 -18.15
N GLN A 11 -12.21 -16.66 -18.02
CA GLN A 11 -11.09 -16.72 -17.08
C GLN A 11 -11.41 -16.03 -15.75
N VAL A 12 -12.50 -15.24 -15.70
CA VAL A 12 -12.94 -14.53 -14.48
C VAL A 12 -13.87 -15.42 -13.69
N LYS A 13 -13.52 -15.73 -12.45
CA LYS A 13 -14.31 -16.51 -11.52
C LYS A 13 -15.10 -15.58 -10.58
N GLY A 14 -16.37 -15.37 -10.89
CA GLY A 14 -17.29 -14.64 -10.02
C GLY A 14 -17.18 -13.11 -10.08
N PRO A 15 -18.03 -12.40 -9.33
CA PRO A 15 -18.15 -10.94 -9.34
C PRO A 15 -17.14 -10.22 -8.44
N ASN A 16 -16.38 -10.97 -7.65
CA ASN A 16 -15.48 -10.40 -6.64
C ASN A 16 -14.17 -9.90 -7.25
N VAL A 17 -13.74 -8.71 -6.84
CA VAL A 17 -12.50 -8.08 -7.30
C VAL A 17 -11.55 -7.88 -6.12
N GLY A 18 -10.33 -8.40 -6.26
CA GLY A 18 -9.22 -8.09 -5.37
C GLY A 18 -8.35 -6.97 -5.93
N LEU A 19 -7.86 -6.10 -5.07
CA LEU A 19 -6.92 -5.04 -5.43
C LEU A 19 -5.58 -5.27 -4.77
N LEU A 20 -4.51 -5.12 -5.54
CA LEU A 20 -3.13 -5.11 -5.06
C LEU A 20 -2.47 -3.81 -5.48
N GLY A 21 -2.07 -3.00 -4.53
CA GLY A 21 -1.40 -1.73 -4.77
C GLY A 21 -0.08 -1.62 -4.02
N PHE A 22 0.92 -1.12 -4.73
CA PHE A 22 2.24 -0.84 -4.19
C PHE A 22 2.50 0.68 -4.24
N SER A 23 3.06 1.25 -3.17
CA SER A 23 3.43 2.68 -3.12
C SER A 23 2.25 3.58 -3.53
N LYS A 24 2.40 4.46 -4.51
CA LYS A 24 1.31 5.27 -5.08
C LYS A 24 0.14 4.42 -5.61
N GLY A 25 0.40 3.23 -6.14
CA GLY A 25 -0.64 2.27 -6.52
C GLY A 25 -1.50 1.81 -5.34
N GLY A 26 -0.93 1.82 -4.14
CA GLY A 26 -1.64 1.48 -2.90
C GLY A 26 -2.68 2.52 -2.51
N ASP A 27 -2.38 3.82 -2.55
CA ASP A 27 -3.39 4.84 -2.25
C ASP A 27 -4.49 4.89 -3.34
N LEU A 28 -4.17 4.56 -4.60
CA LEU A 28 -5.18 4.37 -5.64
C LEU A 28 -6.08 3.17 -5.35
N CYS A 29 -5.52 2.03 -4.96
CA CYS A 29 -6.30 0.85 -4.56
C CYS A 29 -7.17 1.15 -3.34
N LEU A 30 -6.65 1.89 -2.37
CA LEU A 30 -7.41 2.34 -1.21
C LEU A 30 -8.59 3.22 -1.61
N SER A 31 -8.37 4.15 -2.54
CA SER A 31 -9.44 4.99 -3.10
C SER A 31 -10.49 4.15 -3.86
N MET A 32 -10.04 3.19 -4.66
CA MET A 32 -10.95 2.26 -5.35
C MET A 32 -11.78 1.46 -4.36
N ALA A 33 -11.17 0.93 -3.28
CA ALA A 33 -11.88 0.19 -2.24
C ALA A 33 -12.92 1.06 -1.52
N ALA A 34 -12.62 2.35 -1.32
CA ALA A 34 -13.52 3.29 -0.64
C ALA A 34 -14.69 3.75 -1.53
N PHE A 35 -14.50 3.87 -2.84
CA PHE A 35 -15.48 4.52 -3.72
C PHE A 35 -16.15 3.59 -4.72
N LEU A 36 -15.57 2.43 -5.04
CA LEU A 36 -16.15 1.47 -5.97
C LEU A 36 -16.89 0.35 -5.23
N ARG A 37 -17.86 -0.24 -5.92
CA ARG A 37 -18.57 -1.44 -5.44
C ARG A 37 -17.83 -2.69 -5.86
N ASN A 38 -18.11 -3.80 -5.19
CA ASN A 38 -17.60 -5.15 -5.50
C ASN A 38 -16.08 -5.32 -5.28
N ILE A 39 -15.43 -4.41 -4.56
CA ILE A 39 -14.06 -4.62 -4.10
C ILE A 39 -14.14 -5.45 -2.83
N THR A 40 -13.68 -6.69 -2.93
CA THR A 40 -13.87 -7.71 -1.89
C THR A 40 -12.65 -7.87 -0.99
N ALA A 41 -11.47 -7.56 -1.49
CA ALA A 41 -10.22 -7.66 -0.74
C ALA A 41 -9.19 -6.66 -1.29
N THR A 42 -8.42 -6.03 -0.41
CA THR A 42 -7.42 -5.04 -0.83
C THR A 42 -6.11 -5.27 -0.10
N VAL A 43 -5.04 -5.41 -0.86
CA VAL A 43 -3.67 -5.52 -0.36
C VAL A 43 -2.89 -4.26 -0.70
N LEU A 44 -2.20 -3.74 0.28
CA LEU A 44 -1.44 -2.50 0.20
C LEU A 44 0.01 -2.77 0.63
N ILE A 45 0.95 -2.57 -0.27
CA ILE A 45 2.38 -2.74 0.00
C ILE A 45 3.01 -1.35 0.10
N ASN A 46 3.58 -1.03 1.26
CA ASN A 46 4.27 0.24 1.52
C ASN A 46 3.49 1.44 0.96
N SER A 47 2.25 1.61 1.43
CA SER A 47 1.28 2.56 0.89
C SER A 47 0.96 3.68 1.88
N CYS A 48 0.56 4.83 1.34
CA CYS A 48 -0.02 5.93 2.11
C CYS A 48 -1.54 5.74 2.29
N VAL A 49 -2.10 6.36 3.33
CA VAL A 49 -3.56 6.42 3.58
C VAL A 49 -4.19 7.71 3.07
N ALA A 50 -3.39 8.59 2.50
CA ALA A 50 -3.81 9.82 1.87
C ALA A 50 -3.51 9.76 0.36
N ASN A 51 -4.26 10.50 -0.42
CA ASN A 51 -3.97 10.65 -1.83
C ASN A 51 -2.68 11.45 -2.02
N THR A 52 -1.70 10.90 -2.74
CA THR A 52 -0.38 11.53 -2.95
C THR A 52 -0.18 11.96 -4.39
N ILE A 53 0.90 12.70 -4.66
CA ILE A 53 1.44 13.08 -5.97
C ILE A 53 0.50 13.98 -6.79
N ALA A 54 -0.72 13.56 -7.10
CA ALA A 54 -1.66 14.30 -7.91
C ALA A 54 -3.07 14.25 -7.33
N PRO A 55 -3.91 15.27 -7.55
CA PRO A 55 -5.31 15.25 -7.12
C PRO A 55 -6.09 14.08 -7.74
N LEU A 56 -7.01 13.52 -6.97
CA LEU A 56 -7.89 12.46 -7.42
C LEU A 56 -9.27 13.04 -7.75
N TYR A 57 -9.77 12.70 -8.94
CA TYR A 57 -11.12 13.03 -9.38
C TYR A 57 -11.90 11.74 -9.66
N TYR A 58 -13.06 11.61 -9.07
CA TYR A 58 -13.99 10.51 -9.36
C TYR A 58 -15.43 11.01 -9.28
N LYS A 59 -16.12 11.11 -10.43
CA LYS A 59 -17.42 11.76 -10.55
C LYS A 59 -17.36 13.18 -9.98
N ASP A 60 -18.23 13.50 -9.02
CA ASP A 60 -18.27 14.79 -8.33
C ASP A 60 -17.31 14.86 -7.13
N LEU A 61 -16.55 13.81 -6.89
CA LEU A 61 -15.60 13.75 -5.79
C LEU A 61 -14.25 14.33 -6.22
N PHE A 62 -13.71 15.18 -5.36
CA PHE A 62 -12.37 15.71 -5.44
C PHE A 62 -11.63 15.39 -4.13
N VAL A 63 -10.46 14.75 -4.24
CA VAL A 63 -9.56 14.53 -3.11
C VAL A 63 -8.22 15.19 -3.45
N PRO A 64 -7.82 16.26 -2.74
CA PRO A 64 -6.54 16.90 -2.98
C PRO A 64 -5.39 15.93 -2.68
N ASN A 65 -4.22 16.22 -3.22
CA ASN A 65 -3.05 15.45 -2.85
C ASN A 65 -2.45 15.93 -1.52
N LEU A 66 -1.90 14.99 -0.76
CA LEU A 66 -1.07 15.26 0.40
C LEU A 66 0.11 16.13 -0.02
N ARG A 67 0.34 17.20 0.71
CA ARG A 67 1.46 18.11 0.45
C ARG A 67 2.76 17.46 0.88
N CYS A 68 3.82 17.75 0.15
CA CYS A 68 5.18 17.38 0.51
C CYS A 68 6.05 18.64 0.61
N ASP A 69 7.10 18.53 1.39
CA ASP A 69 8.10 19.55 1.61
C ASP A 69 9.47 18.97 1.24
N LEU A 70 9.92 19.28 0.03
CA LEU A 70 11.18 18.76 -0.49
C LEU A 70 12.42 19.31 0.27
N THR A 71 12.27 20.35 1.09
CA THR A 71 13.38 20.83 1.95
C THR A 71 13.73 19.84 3.07
N LYS A 72 12.83 18.89 3.35
CA LYS A 72 13.05 17.82 4.33
C LYS A 72 13.74 16.57 3.76
N GLN A 73 14.02 16.56 2.45
CA GLN A 73 14.83 15.49 1.89
C GLN A 73 16.23 15.48 2.53
N LYS A 74 16.75 14.28 2.75
CA LYS A 74 18.08 14.08 3.30
C LYS A 74 19.01 13.53 2.22
N THR A 75 20.21 14.07 2.14
CA THR A 75 21.26 13.47 1.31
C THR A 75 22.13 12.58 2.18
N MET A 76 22.18 11.30 1.85
CA MET A 76 23.03 10.34 2.54
C MET A 76 24.52 10.56 2.20
N GLU A 77 25.42 9.99 2.97
CA GLU A 77 26.88 10.05 2.68
C GLU A 77 27.22 9.46 1.30
N SER A 78 26.41 8.52 0.81
CA SER A 78 26.53 7.92 -0.53
C SER A 78 26.08 8.84 -1.68
N GLY A 79 25.53 10.03 -1.38
CA GLY A 79 24.94 10.95 -2.35
C GLY A 79 23.51 10.59 -2.75
N LEU A 80 22.92 9.50 -2.23
CA LEU A 80 21.54 9.13 -2.48
C LEU A 80 20.59 9.99 -1.66
N LEU A 81 19.37 10.19 -2.18
CA LEU A 81 18.34 10.95 -1.48
C LEU A 81 17.41 10.03 -0.69
N ASP A 82 17.16 10.41 0.56
CA ASP A 82 16.17 9.79 1.44
C ASP A 82 14.94 10.70 1.51
N LEU A 83 13.78 10.18 1.18
CA LEU A 83 12.52 10.91 1.07
C LEU A 83 11.53 10.62 2.19
N VAL A 84 11.88 9.82 3.19
CA VAL A 84 10.94 9.37 4.23
C VAL A 84 10.22 10.51 4.95
N ASP A 85 10.87 11.65 5.11
CA ASP A 85 10.35 12.79 5.88
C ASP A 85 9.69 13.89 5.04
N ILE A 86 9.70 13.80 3.71
CA ILE A 86 9.16 14.87 2.85
C ILE A 86 7.65 15.03 2.94
N TRP A 87 6.91 13.96 3.23
CA TRP A 87 5.46 13.99 3.29
C TRP A 87 4.97 14.60 4.60
N ASN A 88 4.07 15.56 4.48
CA ASN A 88 3.43 16.17 5.64
C ASN A 88 2.53 15.16 6.38
N ASN A 89 2.22 15.46 7.63
CA ASN A 89 1.32 14.62 8.40
C ASN A 89 -0.12 14.75 7.86
N PRO A 90 -0.74 13.64 7.39
CA PRO A 90 -2.09 13.67 6.85
C PRO A 90 -3.19 13.85 7.92
N LEU A 91 -2.84 13.84 9.21
CA LEU A 91 -3.78 14.08 10.30
C LEU A 91 -3.88 15.56 10.69
N GLU A 92 -3.03 16.42 10.15
CA GLU A 92 -2.97 17.85 10.46
C GLU A 92 -3.63 18.69 9.36
N GLU A 93 -4.30 19.79 9.74
CA GLU A 93 -4.83 20.73 8.77
C GLU A 93 -3.70 21.47 8.01
N PRO A 94 -3.87 21.74 6.72
CA PRO A 94 -4.98 21.36 5.84
C PRO A 94 -4.84 20.00 5.18
N ASN A 95 -3.84 19.19 5.56
CA ASN A 95 -3.49 17.91 4.91
C ASN A 95 -4.54 16.83 5.12
N CYS A 96 -5.37 16.94 6.16
CA CYS A 96 -6.43 15.96 6.46
C CYS A 96 -7.46 15.82 5.32
N GLN A 97 -7.58 16.83 4.46
CA GLN A 97 -8.44 16.78 3.28
C GLN A 97 -7.94 15.75 2.22
N SER A 98 -6.69 15.37 2.28
CA SER A 98 -6.11 14.35 1.39
C SER A 98 -6.36 12.92 1.86
N LEU A 99 -6.86 12.72 3.09
CA LEU A 99 -7.13 11.39 3.63
C LEU A 99 -8.20 10.67 2.80
N ILE A 100 -7.89 9.43 2.44
CA ILE A 100 -8.84 8.57 1.76
C ILE A 100 -9.79 7.97 2.81
N PRO A 101 -11.12 8.02 2.61
CA PRO A 101 -12.10 7.51 3.58
C PRO A 101 -12.18 5.98 3.53
N LEU A 102 -11.11 5.31 3.95
CA LEU A 102 -10.95 3.85 3.89
C LEU A 102 -12.02 3.10 4.70
N GLU A 103 -12.63 3.74 5.69
CA GLU A 103 -13.76 3.22 6.46
C GLU A 103 -15.03 2.98 5.62
N LYS A 104 -15.12 3.54 4.41
CA LYS A 104 -16.21 3.26 3.46
C LYS A 104 -16.02 1.95 2.71
N ALA A 105 -14.83 1.37 2.72
CA ALA A 105 -14.57 0.10 2.06
C ALA A 105 -15.41 -1.03 2.67
N GLN A 106 -15.78 -1.98 1.82
CA GLN A 106 -16.60 -3.14 2.22
C GLN A 106 -15.76 -4.37 2.55
N GLY A 107 -14.64 -4.53 1.88
CA GLY A 107 -13.74 -5.67 2.05
C GLY A 107 -12.64 -5.43 3.07
N PRO A 108 -12.01 -6.52 3.55
CA PRO A 108 -10.86 -6.46 4.43
C PRO A 108 -9.61 -5.93 3.74
N PHE A 109 -8.67 -5.48 4.58
CA PHE A 109 -7.36 -4.98 4.16
C PHE A 109 -6.24 -5.87 4.67
N LEU A 110 -5.21 -6.03 3.84
CA LEU A 110 -3.90 -6.51 4.23
C LEU A 110 -2.86 -5.43 3.92
N PHE A 111 -2.15 -4.98 4.95
CA PHE A 111 -1.00 -4.08 4.81
C PHE A 111 0.29 -4.89 4.92
N ILE A 112 1.15 -4.75 3.95
CA ILE A 112 2.52 -5.27 3.91
C ILE A 112 3.44 -4.07 4.12
N VAL A 113 4.22 -4.10 5.20
CA VAL A 113 4.98 -2.94 5.67
C VAL A 113 6.46 -3.28 5.82
N GLY A 114 7.29 -2.64 5.00
CA GLY A 114 8.73 -2.64 5.17
C GLY A 114 9.13 -1.62 6.24
N MET A 115 9.84 -2.08 7.29
CA MET A 115 10.20 -1.24 8.43
C MET A 115 11.43 -0.36 8.19
N ASP A 116 12.16 -0.61 7.11
CA ASP A 116 13.29 0.18 6.63
C ASP A 116 12.94 0.92 5.33
N ASP A 117 11.70 1.37 5.22
CA ASP A 117 11.20 2.14 4.08
C ASP A 117 11.68 3.58 4.17
N HIS A 118 12.57 3.99 3.24
CA HIS A 118 13.13 5.33 3.14
C HIS A 118 12.42 6.23 2.13
N ASN A 119 11.33 5.76 1.54
CA ASN A 119 10.51 6.56 0.64
C ASN A 119 9.25 7.09 1.33
N TRP A 120 8.63 6.27 2.19
CA TRP A 120 7.37 6.55 2.85
C TRP A 120 7.40 6.10 4.31
N LYS A 121 6.63 6.77 5.18
CA LYS A 121 6.39 6.34 6.57
C LYS A 121 5.34 5.22 6.60
N SER A 122 5.64 4.10 5.95
CA SER A 122 4.67 3.02 5.70
C SER A 122 4.06 2.45 6.97
N GLU A 123 4.84 2.27 8.04
CA GLU A 123 4.35 1.87 9.36
C GLU A 123 3.36 2.87 9.94
N PHE A 124 3.70 4.15 9.92
CA PHE A 124 2.82 5.24 10.41
C PHE A 124 1.48 5.25 9.68
N TYR A 125 1.49 5.08 8.37
CA TYR A 125 0.24 5.03 7.59
C TYR A 125 -0.59 3.80 7.88
N ALA A 126 0.01 2.63 8.09
CA ALA A 126 -0.69 1.43 8.50
C ALA A 126 -1.35 1.58 9.89
N HIS A 127 -0.70 2.27 10.82
CA HIS A 127 -1.27 2.60 12.13
C HIS A 127 -2.47 3.56 12.02
N ILE A 128 -2.38 4.60 11.17
CA ILE A 128 -3.52 5.49 10.91
C ILE A 128 -4.69 4.68 10.35
N ALA A 129 -4.46 3.80 9.37
CA ALA A 129 -5.51 2.96 8.81
C ALA A 129 -6.20 2.10 9.86
N CYS A 130 -5.42 1.44 10.72
CA CYS A 130 -5.95 0.61 11.81
C CYS A 130 -6.81 1.43 12.77
N GLY A 131 -6.32 2.57 13.24
CA GLY A 131 -7.04 3.44 14.16
C GLY A 131 -8.35 3.98 13.57
N ARG A 132 -8.32 4.40 12.29
CA ARG A 132 -9.52 4.90 11.61
C ARG A 132 -10.58 3.83 11.40
N LEU A 133 -10.20 2.63 10.96
CA LEU A 133 -11.13 1.52 10.81
C LEU A 133 -11.80 1.19 12.15
N GLN A 134 -11.02 1.10 13.23
CA GLN A 134 -11.56 0.83 14.57
C GLN A 134 -12.48 1.93 15.07
N ALA A 135 -12.13 3.20 14.87
CA ALA A 135 -12.97 4.34 15.26
C ALA A 135 -14.34 4.34 14.55
N HIS A 136 -14.44 3.69 13.39
CA HIS A 136 -15.69 3.55 12.63
C HIS A 136 -16.35 2.16 12.81
N GLY A 137 -15.95 1.39 13.81
CA GLY A 137 -16.54 0.06 14.10
C GLY A 137 -16.26 -1.00 13.05
N LYS A 138 -15.20 -0.83 12.26
CA LYS A 138 -14.75 -1.82 11.28
C LYS A 138 -13.73 -2.77 11.90
N ASP A 139 -13.60 -3.95 11.31
CA ASP A 139 -12.57 -4.91 11.69
C ASP A 139 -11.18 -4.33 11.52
N ARG A 140 -10.27 -4.78 12.36
CA ARG A 140 -8.85 -4.45 12.23
C ARG A 140 -8.31 -5.00 10.92
N PRO A 141 -7.49 -4.23 10.18
CA PRO A 141 -6.79 -4.75 9.03
C PRO A 141 -5.75 -5.79 9.49
N GLN A 142 -5.42 -6.73 8.64
CA GLN A 142 -4.21 -7.52 8.81
C GLN A 142 -3.02 -6.64 8.46
N ILE A 143 -2.00 -6.57 9.33
CA ILE A 143 -0.77 -5.83 9.08
C ILE A 143 0.40 -6.77 9.33
N ILE A 144 1.30 -6.88 8.35
CA ILE A 144 2.52 -7.68 8.47
C ILE A 144 3.72 -6.76 8.33
N TYR A 145 4.54 -6.73 9.37
CA TYR A 145 5.73 -5.91 9.43
C TYR A 145 6.96 -6.75 9.09
N TYR A 146 7.80 -6.23 8.20
CA TYR A 146 9.06 -6.85 7.79
C TYR A 146 10.24 -5.99 8.24
N PRO A 147 10.94 -6.37 9.31
CA PRO A 147 12.14 -5.67 9.76
C PRO A 147 13.20 -5.61 8.67
N GLU A 148 14.02 -4.58 8.66
CA GLU A 148 15.14 -4.38 7.73
C GLU A 148 14.75 -4.50 6.24
N THR A 149 13.47 -4.25 5.91
CA THR A 149 12.90 -4.36 4.57
C THR A 149 12.51 -2.99 4.06
N GLY A 150 13.01 -2.63 2.89
CA GLY A 150 12.80 -1.32 2.28
C GLY A 150 11.50 -1.21 1.50
N HIS A 151 11.41 -0.15 0.69
CA HIS A 151 10.20 0.23 -0.02
C HIS A 151 9.74 -0.79 -1.06
N TYR A 152 10.64 -1.36 -1.87
CA TYR A 152 10.31 -2.23 -3.01
C TYR A 152 10.18 -3.70 -2.62
N ILE A 153 9.02 -4.13 -2.11
CA ILE A 153 8.71 -5.55 -1.85
C ILE A 153 8.14 -6.17 -3.14
N ASP A 154 9.00 -6.30 -4.13
CA ASP A 154 8.67 -6.90 -5.43
C ASP A 154 8.37 -8.41 -5.33
N PRO A 155 7.81 -9.04 -6.39
CA PRO A 155 7.65 -10.49 -6.43
C PRO A 155 8.96 -11.24 -6.15
N PRO A 156 8.88 -12.47 -5.60
CA PRO A 156 10.06 -13.30 -5.35
C PRO A 156 10.92 -13.44 -6.60
N TYR A 157 12.23 -13.50 -6.39
CA TYR A 157 13.27 -13.62 -7.43
C TYR A 157 13.55 -12.35 -8.24
N PHE A 158 12.86 -11.24 -7.99
CA PHE A 158 13.35 -9.95 -8.43
C PHE A 158 14.52 -9.51 -7.55
N PRO A 159 15.58 -8.97 -8.13
CA PRO A 159 16.70 -8.44 -7.34
C PRO A 159 16.20 -7.30 -6.42
N PRO A 160 16.55 -7.29 -5.12
CA PRO A 160 16.18 -6.20 -4.25
C PRO A 160 16.72 -4.87 -4.75
N SER A 161 15.86 -3.90 -4.95
CA SER A 161 16.25 -2.55 -5.37
C SER A 161 16.34 -1.62 -4.16
N ARG A 162 17.58 -1.41 -3.66
CA ARG A 162 17.83 -0.49 -2.54
C ARG A 162 17.87 0.98 -2.96
N ALA A 163 18.14 1.24 -4.23
CA ALA A 163 18.14 2.58 -4.80
C ALA A 163 17.89 2.50 -6.31
N SER A 164 17.14 3.45 -6.84
CA SER A 164 16.96 3.61 -8.29
C SER A 164 16.56 5.04 -8.64
N VAL A 165 16.56 5.37 -9.92
CA VAL A 165 16.07 6.66 -10.39
C VAL A 165 14.56 6.74 -10.15
N HIS A 166 14.12 7.76 -9.40
CA HIS A 166 12.70 8.01 -9.15
C HIS A 166 12.07 8.68 -10.37
N ALA A 167 11.04 8.04 -10.96
CA ALA A 167 10.46 8.45 -12.24
C ALA A 167 9.92 9.89 -12.25
N VAL A 168 9.47 10.42 -11.10
CA VAL A 168 8.90 11.78 -11.00
C VAL A 168 9.98 12.83 -10.73
N LEU A 169 10.99 12.49 -9.93
CA LEU A 169 12.01 13.45 -9.50
C LEU A 169 13.25 13.47 -10.43
N GLY A 170 13.48 12.37 -11.16
CA GLY A 170 14.69 12.22 -11.99
C GLY A 170 15.97 11.96 -11.21
N GLU A 171 15.89 11.86 -9.88
CA GLU A 171 17.02 11.69 -8.94
C GLU A 171 17.12 10.26 -8.45
N VAL A 172 18.31 9.86 -7.98
CA VAL A 172 18.51 8.52 -7.41
C VAL A 172 18.10 8.51 -5.95
N ILE A 173 17.03 7.79 -5.65
CA ILE A 173 16.43 7.70 -4.32
C ILE A 173 16.89 6.41 -3.65
N PHE A 174 17.17 6.51 -2.35
CA PHE A 174 17.40 5.37 -1.47
C PHE A 174 16.07 4.84 -0.95
N TYR A 175 15.85 3.55 -1.11
CA TYR A 175 14.60 2.87 -0.74
C TYR A 175 14.73 1.98 0.49
N GLY A 176 15.94 1.82 1.02
CA GLY A 176 16.20 0.99 2.20
C GLY A 176 16.32 -0.50 1.90
N GLY A 177 16.31 -1.26 2.97
CA GLY A 177 16.34 -2.72 2.97
C GLY A 177 17.73 -3.33 3.08
N GLU A 178 17.91 -4.26 4.01
CA GLU A 178 19.05 -5.17 4.06
C GLU A 178 18.80 -6.30 3.05
N PRO A 179 19.74 -6.64 2.14
CA PRO A 179 19.47 -7.54 1.00
C PRO A 179 18.88 -8.90 1.38
N ARG A 180 19.40 -9.53 2.46
CA ARG A 180 18.95 -10.87 2.88
C ARG A 180 17.57 -10.81 3.56
N ALA A 181 17.36 -9.85 4.45
CA ALA A 181 16.08 -9.63 5.10
C ALA A 181 15.01 -9.28 4.07
N HIS A 182 15.34 -8.40 3.15
CA HIS A 182 14.45 -7.96 2.08
C HIS A 182 14.04 -9.11 1.15
N SER A 183 15.00 -9.96 0.73
CA SER A 183 14.70 -11.13 -0.11
C SER A 183 13.80 -12.15 0.58
N ARG A 184 13.96 -12.36 1.89
CA ARG A 184 13.07 -13.22 2.69
C ARG A 184 11.67 -12.61 2.78
N ALA A 185 11.61 -11.30 3.01
CA ALA A 185 10.35 -10.57 3.05
C ALA A 185 9.57 -10.67 1.74
N GLN A 186 10.23 -10.57 0.58
CA GLN A 186 9.60 -10.78 -0.72
C GLN A 186 8.92 -12.15 -0.80
N VAL A 187 9.62 -13.23 -0.44
CA VAL A 187 9.06 -14.59 -0.50
C VAL A 187 7.84 -14.74 0.41
N ASP A 188 7.96 -14.33 1.68
CA ASP A 188 6.87 -14.47 2.64
C ASP A 188 5.69 -13.54 2.31
N ALA A 189 5.94 -12.27 2.01
CA ALA A 189 4.90 -11.29 1.71
C ALA A 189 4.01 -11.74 0.53
N TRP A 190 4.61 -12.23 -0.55
CA TRP A 190 3.85 -12.70 -1.71
C TRP A 190 3.06 -13.97 -1.44
N GLN A 191 3.53 -14.84 -0.54
CA GLN A 191 2.76 -15.98 -0.06
C GLN A 191 1.56 -15.52 0.79
N GLN A 192 1.75 -14.54 1.70
CA GLN A 192 0.68 -13.96 2.50
C GLN A 192 -0.39 -13.28 1.62
N ILE A 193 0.03 -12.56 0.59
CA ILE A 193 -0.86 -11.93 -0.40
C ILE A 193 -1.73 -12.97 -1.10
N GLN A 194 -1.14 -14.05 -1.58
CA GLN A 194 -1.89 -15.13 -2.23
C GLN A 194 -2.88 -15.78 -1.26
N THR A 195 -2.46 -16.07 -0.03
CA THR A 195 -3.32 -16.63 1.01
C THR A 195 -4.50 -15.72 1.34
N PHE A 196 -4.24 -14.41 1.44
CA PHE A 196 -5.27 -13.41 1.69
C PHE A 196 -6.31 -13.38 0.56
N PHE A 197 -5.88 -13.32 -0.69
CA PHE A 197 -6.80 -13.33 -1.82
C PHE A 197 -7.56 -14.65 -1.96
N GLN A 198 -6.91 -15.80 -1.75
CA GLN A 198 -7.59 -17.11 -1.76
C GLN A 198 -8.73 -17.14 -0.73
N LYS A 199 -8.47 -16.65 0.48
CA LYS A 199 -9.46 -16.60 1.55
C LYS A 199 -10.69 -15.76 1.21
N TYR A 200 -10.48 -14.57 0.63
CA TYR A 200 -11.54 -13.59 0.48
C TYR A 200 -12.18 -13.53 -0.92
N LEU A 201 -11.51 -14.03 -1.96
CA LEU A 201 -12.06 -14.02 -3.33
C LEU A 201 -12.75 -15.35 -3.69
N ASN A 202 -12.31 -16.48 -3.15
CA ASN A 202 -12.87 -17.78 -3.50
C ASN A 202 -14.16 -18.12 -2.72
N GLY A 203 -14.60 -17.28 -1.80
CA GLY A 203 -15.83 -17.49 -1.04
C GLY A 203 -15.77 -18.65 -0.03
N GLU A 204 -14.58 -19.12 0.31
CA GLU A 204 -14.41 -20.07 1.41
C GLU A 204 -14.79 -19.38 2.72
N LYS A 205 -15.88 -19.84 3.34
CA LYS A 205 -16.19 -19.48 4.73
C LYS A 205 -14.99 -19.89 5.58
N PRO A 206 -14.59 -19.08 6.57
CA PRO A 206 -13.52 -19.46 7.49
C PRO A 206 -13.86 -20.85 8.04
N VAL A 207 -12.93 -21.79 7.91
CA VAL A 207 -13.02 -23.05 8.64
C VAL A 207 -12.98 -22.66 10.11
N GLU A 208 -14.12 -22.76 10.80
CA GLU A 208 -14.15 -22.64 12.25
C GLU A 208 -13.17 -23.69 12.80
N ARG A 209 -12.05 -23.24 13.33
CA ARG A 209 -11.17 -24.12 14.09
C ARG A 209 -11.99 -24.58 15.29
N SER A 210 -12.49 -25.80 15.23
CA SER A 210 -13.05 -26.47 16.40
C SER A 210 -12.02 -26.39 17.51
N LYS A 211 -12.42 -25.76 18.61
CA LYS A 211 -11.64 -25.80 19.86
C LYS A 211 -11.55 -27.27 20.26
N ILE A 212 -10.36 -27.84 20.19
CA ILE A 212 -9.97 -29.05 20.91
C ILE A 212 -9.34 -28.62 22.21
#